data_8403d9de63ed92374ceb6b908b1110b2
#
_entry.id   8403d9de63ed92374ceb6b908b1110b2
#
_cell.length_a   1.000
_cell.length_b   1.000
_cell.length_c   1.000
_cell.angle_alpha   90.00
_cell.angle_beta   90.00
_cell.angle_gamma   90.00
#
_symmetry.space_group_name_H-M   'P 1'
#
loop_
_entity.id
_entity.type
_entity.pdbx_description
1 polymer ?
#
loop_
_entity_poly.entity_id
_entity_poly.type
_entity_poly.pdbx_seq_one_letter_code
_entity_poly.pdbx_strand_id
1 'polypeptide(L)'
;MALEKIQKANDIKELTEEELKELSDEIRRFLIEKISVTGGHLASNLGVVELTMALHKVLHFPEDKLIWDVGHQSYTHKLLTGRKEGFDDLRKYGGMSGFPKRKESKCDAFDTGHSSTSISAGLGYVAARELQQEHYNVVSVIGDGSMTGGMAYEALNNASRLKSNFIIVLNDNTMSISKNVGALSRYLSHLRTTSRYYDAKENVRSFLDGVPVIGPPLKSAIQNSKAMVRRAMYHSTMFEDMGFHYYGPFDGNNEPELEGILRDIHRQPGPHFLHVVTKKGKGYAPAESNPGNFHGVSTFDLVNSIPDPEVAPKESFSTVFGNVLNKEGAENQKICAITAAMKYGTGLQF
;
A
#
# COMPACT_ATOMS: atom_id res chain seq x y z
N MET A 1 -7.01 11.95 23.78
CA MET A 1 -7.03 11.11 22.56
C MET A 1 -6.25 11.80 21.46
N ALA A 2 -5.26 11.14 20.88
CA ALA A 2 -4.41 11.72 19.85
C ALA A 2 -5.17 11.99 18.54
N LEU A 3 -6.14 11.14 18.18
CA LEU A 3 -6.97 11.32 16.97
C LEU A 3 -7.81 12.62 17.01
N GLU A 4 -8.21 13.10 18.19
CA GLU A 4 -8.94 14.36 18.32
C GLU A 4 -8.09 15.61 18.03
N LYS A 5 -6.77 15.48 18.04
CA LYS A 5 -5.83 16.55 17.67
C LYS A 5 -5.68 16.70 16.16
N ILE A 6 -6.11 15.71 15.39
CA ILE A 6 -6.05 15.71 13.92
C ILE A 6 -7.29 16.40 13.35
N GLN A 7 -7.20 17.67 13.06
CA GLN A 7 -8.28 18.49 12.49
C GLN A 7 -8.06 18.82 11.01
N LYS A 8 -6.81 18.79 10.55
CA LYS A 8 -6.40 19.10 9.17
C LYS A 8 -5.15 18.33 8.79
N ALA A 9 -4.82 18.39 7.52
CA ALA A 9 -3.57 17.83 7.01
C ALA A 9 -2.35 18.42 7.74
N ASN A 10 -1.35 17.57 7.94
CA ASN A 10 -0.08 17.84 8.63
C ASN A 10 -0.14 17.94 10.16
N ASP A 11 -1.29 17.92 10.81
CA ASP A 11 -1.39 17.97 12.29
C ASP A 11 -0.67 16.80 12.96
N ILE A 12 -0.56 15.64 12.31
CA ILE A 12 0.20 14.48 12.82
C ILE A 12 1.67 14.81 13.11
N LYS A 13 2.24 15.83 12.47
CA LYS A 13 3.63 16.23 12.65
C LYS A 13 3.91 16.90 13.99
N GLU A 14 2.86 17.40 14.63
CA GLU A 14 2.91 18.09 15.93
C GLU A 14 2.74 17.11 17.11
N LEU A 15 2.46 15.82 16.83
CA LEU A 15 2.27 14.81 17.86
C LEU A 15 3.59 14.30 18.42
N THR A 16 3.63 14.00 19.73
CA THR A 16 4.77 13.35 20.39
C THR A 16 4.85 11.86 20.01
N GLU A 17 5.97 11.21 20.31
CA GLU A 17 6.14 9.78 20.04
C GLU A 17 5.13 8.91 20.80
N GLU A 18 4.78 9.29 22.03
CA GLU A 18 3.76 8.61 22.84
C GLU A 18 2.39 8.74 22.18
N GLU A 19 2.03 9.94 21.73
CA GLU A 19 0.77 10.20 21.03
C GLU A 19 0.67 9.48 19.69
N LEU A 20 1.77 9.32 18.97
CA LEU A 20 1.80 8.54 17.73
C LEU A 20 1.52 7.06 17.96
N LYS A 21 2.06 6.47 19.05
CA LYS A 21 1.75 5.08 19.43
C LYS A 21 0.26 4.90 19.75
N GLU A 22 -0.32 5.83 20.52
CA GLU A 22 -1.74 5.80 20.84
C GLU A 22 -2.62 6.03 19.59
N LEU A 23 -2.18 6.90 18.68
CA LEU A 23 -2.93 7.25 17.47
C LEU A 23 -3.20 6.03 16.58
N SER A 24 -2.23 5.15 16.42
CA SER A 24 -2.42 3.95 15.59
C SER A 24 -3.55 3.05 16.10
N ASP A 25 -3.64 2.88 17.42
CA ASP A 25 -4.70 2.08 18.08
C ASP A 25 -6.05 2.81 18.06
N GLU A 26 -6.04 4.14 18.23
CA GLU A 26 -7.26 4.96 18.14
C GLU A 26 -7.84 4.94 16.71
N ILE A 27 -7.01 5.05 15.68
CA ILE A 27 -7.43 4.93 14.28
C ILE A 27 -8.06 3.56 14.03
N ARG A 28 -7.45 2.47 14.49
CA ARG A 28 -8.00 1.12 14.31
C ARG A 28 -9.36 0.96 14.98
N ARG A 29 -9.48 1.37 16.23
CA ARG A 29 -10.77 1.31 16.95
C ARG A 29 -11.83 2.11 16.21
N PHE A 30 -11.52 3.34 15.82
CA PHE A 30 -12.42 4.19 15.06
C PHE A 30 -12.87 3.55 13.74
N LEU A 31 -11.94 2.99 12.98
CA LEU A 31 -12.28 2.33 11.70
C LEU A 31 -13.15 1.09 11.91
N ILE A 32 -12.85 0.26 12.92
CA ILE A 32 -13.65 -0.92 13.24
C ILE A 32 -15.08 -0.51 13.61
N GLU A 33 -15.24 0.46 14.51
CA GLU A 33 -16.54 0.97 14.95
C GLU A 33 -17.33 1.58 13.79
N LYS A 34 -16.74 2.46 13.00
CA LYS A 34 -17.45 3.13 11.90
C LYS A 34 -17.81 2.19 10.76
N ILE A 35 -16.88 1.33 10.35
CA ILE A 35 -17.12 0.40 9.24
C ILE A 35 -18.12 -0.70 9.64
N SER A 36 -18.21 -1.08 10.90
CA SER A 36 -19.26 -2.01 11.36
C SER A 36 -20.66 -1.50 11.07
N VAL A 37 -20.86 -0.18 11.11
CA VAL A 37 -22.16 0.49 10.89
C VAL A 37 -22.37 0.92 9.43
N THR A 38 -21.32 1.37 8.76
CA THR A 38 -21.44 1.91 7.38
C THR A 38 -21.14 0.89 6.30
N GLY A 39 -20.47 -0.21 6.66
CA GLY A 39 -19.78 -1.05 5.69
C GLY A 39 -18.54 -0.35 5.11
N GLY A 40 -17.73 -1.09 4.34
CA GLY A 40 -16.53 -0.52 3.73
C GLY A 40 -15.40 -1.52 3.59
N HIS A 41 -14.19 -1.02 3.32
CA HIS A 41 -12.98 -1.84 3.25
C HIS A 41 -12.28 -1.83 4.60
N LEU A 42 -12.36 -2.93 5.36
CA LEU A 42 -11.82 -2.96 6.72
C LEU A 42 -10.39 -3.50 6.78
N ALA A 43 -10.18 -4.76 6.40
CA ALA A 43 -8.89 -5.43 6.59
C ALA A 43 -7.72 -4.72 5.90
N SER A 44 -7.95 -4.17 4.71
CA SER A 44 -6.91 -3.44 3.95
C SER A 44 -6.50 -2.14 4.63
N ASN A 45 -7.44 -1.42 5.25
CA ASN A 45 -7.16 -0.19 5.99
C ASN A 45 -6.43 -0.45 7.31
N LEU A 46 -6.86 -1.47 8.06
CA LEU A 46 -6.21 -1.85 9.32
C LEU A 46 -4.73 -2.24 9.13
N GLY A 47 -4.40 -2.82 7.97
CA GLY A 47 -3.04 -3.26 7.66
C GLY A 47 -2.06 -2.14 7.36
N VAL A 48 -2.52 -0.95 6.96
CA VAL A 48 -1.67 0.15 6.47
C VAL A 48 -1.69 1.41 7.35
N VAL A 49 -2.15 1.29 8.59
CA VAL A 49 -2.24 2.45 9.51
C VAL A 49 -0.87 3.06 9.71
N GLU A 50 0.13 2.30 10.16
CA GLU A 50 1.48 2.79 10.44
C GLU A 50 2.18 3.28 9.16
N LEU A 51 2.05 2.56 8.05
CA LEU A 51 2.58 3.00 6.76
C LEU A 51 2.01 4.37 6.37
N THR A 52 0.69 4.57 6.55
CA THR A 52 0.05 5.85 6.22
C THR A 52 0.51 6.96 7.17
N MET A 53 0.65 6.67 8.46
CA MET A 53 1.19 7.63 9.45
C MET A 53 2.61 8.05 9.08
N ALA A 54 3.50 7.11 8.78
CA ALA A 54 4.88 7.39 8.36
C ALA A 54 4.93 8.27 7.10
N LEU A 55 4.10 7.98 6.10
CA LEU A 55 3.97 8.81 4.90
C LEU A 55 3.52 10.24 5.25
N HIS A 56 2.55 10.40 6.15
CA HIS A 56 2.07 11.71 6.58
C HIS A 56 3.05 12.48 7.47
N LYS A 57 3.96 11.81 8.16
CA LYS A 57 5.06 12.44 8.91
C LYS A 57 6.11 13.05 7.99
N VAL A 58 6.32 12.44 6.81
CA VAL A 58 7.36 12.84 5.87
C VAL A 58 6.82 13.81 4.80
N LEU A 59 5.67 13.50 4.21
CA LEU A 59 5.06 14.30 3.13
C LEU A 59 4.35 15.54 3.65
N HIS A 60 4.33 16.61 2.85
CA HIS A 60 3.59 17.86 3.09
C HIS A 60 2.36 17.92 2.20
N PHE A 61 1.17 17.91 2.79
CA PHE A 61 -0.09 17.99 2.05
C PHE A 61 -0.65 19.42 2.09
N PRO A 62 -1.23 19.87 0.97
CA PRO A 62 -1.54 19.18 -0.29
C PRO A 62 -0.44 19.26 -1.36
N GLU A 63 0.74 19.82 -1.08
CA GLU A 63 1.82 20.05 -2.03
C GLU A 63 2.34 18.73 -2.60
N ASP A 64 2.75 17.81 -1.72
CA ASP A 64 3.21 16.47 -2.10
C ASP A 64 2.07 15.60 -2.61
N LYS A 65 2.36 14.69 -3.53
CA LYS A 65 1.36 13.86 -4.22
C LYS A 65 1.47 12.41 -3.76
N LEU A 66 0.45 11.96 -3.02
CA LEU A 66 0.29 10.57 -2.61
C LEU A 66 -0.81 9.92 -3.45
N ILE A 67 -0.44 8.91 -4.24
CA ILE A 67 -1.33 8.18 -5.13
C ILE A 67 -1.51 6.76 -4.60
N TRP A 68 -2.74 6.41 -4.26
CA TRP A 68 -3.10 5.07 -3.82
C TRP A 68 -3.53 4.21 -5.00
N ASP A 69 -2.96 3.00 -5.14
CA ASP A 69 -3.48 2.03 -6.10
C ASP A 69 -4.82 1.48 -5.62
N VAL A 70 -5.82 1.40 -6.49
CA VAL A 70 -7.23 1.15 -6.14
C VAL A 70 -7.79 2.23 -5.21
N GLY A 71 -7.12 2.51 -4.08
CA GLY A 71 -7.50 3.53 -3.11
C GLY A 71 -8.44 3.07 -2.01
N HIS A 72 -8.80 1.79 -1.97
CA HIS A 72 -9.66 1.20 -0.94
C HIS A 72 -9.01 1.18 0.46
N GLN A 73 -7.70 1.35 0.56
CA GLN A 73 -6.89 1.39 1.78
C GLN A 73 -6.55 2.83 2.25
N SER A 74 -7.30 3.84 1.80
CA SER A 74 -7.01 5.26 2.05
C SER A 74 -7.74 5.88 3.24
N TYR A 75 -8.41 5.10 4.10
CA TYR A 75 -9.23 5.66 5.17
C TYR A 75 -8.39 6.37 6.23
N THR A 76 -7.23 5.82 6.59
CA THR A 76 -6.29 6.51 7.47
C THR A 76 -5.81 7.84 6.86
N HIS A 77 -5.55 7.90 5.56
CA HIS A 77 -5.24 9.14 4.86
C HIS A 77 -6.39 10.17 4.96
N LYS A 78 -7.65 9.72 4.84
CA LYS A 78 -8.80 10.60 5.04
C LYS A 78 -8.87 11.13 6.47
N LEU A 79 -8.64 10.29 7.49
CA LEU A 79 -8.57 10.72 8.89
C LEU A 79 -7.48 11.74 9.11
N LEU A 80 -6.26 11.46 8.65
CA LEU A 80 -5.09 12.34 8.83
C LEU A 80 -5.15 13.65 8.00
N THR A 81 -6.17 13.79 7.16
CA THR A 81 -6.45 15.03 6.40
C THR A 81 -7.72 15.75 6.88
N GLY A 82 -8.19 15.44 8.11
CA GLY A 82 -9.27 16.16 8.80
C GLY A 82 -10.68 15.78 8.36
N ARG A 83 -10.89 14.56 7.82
CA ARG A 83 -12.20 14.11 7.31
C ARG A 83 -12.89 13.10 8.22
N LYS A 84 -12.61 13.14 9.52
CA LYS A 84 -13.15 12.20 10.52
C LYS A 84 -14.68 12.14 10.50
N GLU A 85 -15.35 13.30 10.45
CA GLU A 85 -16.82 13.41 10.49
C GLU A 85 -17.48 12.76 9.26
N GLY A 86 -16.80 12.76 8.10
CA GLY A 86 -17.31 12.15 6.87
C GLY A 86 -17.51 10.63 6.95
N PHE A 87 -16.95 9.98 7.97
CA PHE A 87 -17.13 8.54 8.16
C PHE A 87 -18.54 8.13 8.56
N ASP A 88 -19.37 9.04 9.06
CA ASP A 88 -20.79 8.76 9.39
C ASP A 88 -21.62 8.49 8.13
N ASP A 89 -21.19 9.07 7.00
CA ASP A 89 -21.81 8.89 5.69
C ASP A 89 -20.87 8.26 4.66
N LEU A 90 -19.90 7.46 5.14
CA LEU A 90 -18.97 6.75 4.28
C LEU A 90 -19.73 5.83 3.31
N ARG A 91 -19.48 5.99 1.99
CA ARG A 91 -20.08 5.20 0.90
C ARG A 91 -21.60 5.35 0.75
N LYS A 92 -22.23 6.29 1.43
CA LYS A 92 -23.64 6.65 1.18
C LYS A 92 -23.75 7.66 0.05
N TYR A 93 -24.94 7.74 -0.55
CA TYR A 93 -25.22 8.74 -1.58
C TYR A 93 -25.07 10.17 -1.04
N GLY A 94 -24.26 10.97 -1.72
CA GLY A 94 -23.93 12.35 -1.26
C GLY A 94 -22.92 12.43 -0.11
N GLY A 95 -22.53 11.29 0.48
CA GLY A 95 -21.53 11.19 1.54
C GLY A 95 -20.10 11.00 1.02
N MET A 96 -19.18 10.71 1.96
CA MET A 96 -17.77 10.51 1.67
C MET A 96 -17.53 9.23 0.87
N SER A 97 -16.74 9.30 -0.19
CA SER A 97 -16.34 8.14 -1.00
C SER A 97 -15.46 7.15 -0.22
N GLY A 98 -15.60 5.86 -0.51
CA GLY A 98 -14.67 4.82 -0.05
C GLY A 98 -13.31 4.81 -0.76
N PHE A 99 -13.03 5.80 -1.61
CA PHE A 99 -11.80 5.97 -2.40
C PHE A 99 -11.35 7.43 -2.35
N PRO A 100 -10.08 7.74 -2.62
CA PRO A 100 -9.63 9.12 -2.79
C PRO A 100 -10.42 9.82 -3.90
N LYS A 101 -10.80 11.08 -3.64
CA LYS A 101 -11.51 11.94 -4.60
C LYS A 101 -11.02 13.38 -4.50
N ARG A 102 -10.46 13.91 -5.58
CA ARG A 102 -10.02 15.32 -5.67
C ARG A 102 -11.13 16.32 -5.37
N LYS A 103 -12.38 15.92 -5.62
CA LYS A 103 -13.57 16.73 -5.28
C LYS A 103 -13.78 16.83 -3.76
N GLU A 104 -13.35 15.84 -2.98
CA GLU A 104 -13.50 15.84 -1.52
C GLU A 104 -12.37 16.59 -0.80
N SER A 105 -11.14 16.50 -1.31
CA SER A 105 -9.98 17.11 -0.68
C SER A 105 -8.86 17.39 -1.68
N LYS A 106 -8.18 18.53 -1.49
CA LYS A 106 -6.94 18.85 -2.23
C LYS A 106 -5.78 17.90 -1.91
N CYS A 107 -5.87 17.16 -0.80
CA CYS A 107 -4.88 16.15 -0.40
C CYS A 107 -5.03 14.85 -1.19
N ASP A 108 -6.15 14.62 -1.87
CA ASP A 108 -6.38 13.49 -2.76
C ASP A 108 -5.82 13.82 -4.15
N ALA A 109 -4.62 13.33 -4.45
CA ALA A 109 -3.94 13.69 -5.70
C ALA A 109 -4.62 13.10 -6.95
N PHE A 110 -5.28 11.93 -6.84
CA PHE A 110 -5.82 11.21 -7.98
C PHE A 110 -7.13 10.49 -7.64
N ASP A 111 -8.12 10.59 -8.53
CA ASP A 111 -9.37 9.84 -8.42
C ASP A 111 -9.13 8.41 -8.86
N THR A 112 -9.20 7.47 -7.94
CA THR A 112 -8.85 6.08 -8.19
C THR A 112 -9.99 5.13 -7.82
N GLY A 113 -9.89 3.89 -8.24
CA GLY A 113 -10.83 2.79 -8.00
C GLY A 113 -10.38 1.50 -8.68
N HIS A 114 -9.67 1.59 -9.81
CA HIS A 114 -9.12 0.43 -10.51
C HIS A 114 -7.68 0.14 -10.10
N SER A 115 -7.28 -1.14 -10.12
CA SER A 115 -5.94 -1.59 -9.80
C SER A 115 -4.91 -1.25 -10.89
N SER A 116 -3.62 -1.26 -10.51
CA SER A 116 -2.45 -1.14 -11.39
C SER A 116 -2.25 0.25 -12.01
N THR A 117 -2.95 1.29 -11.56
CA THR A 117 -2.94 2.63 -12.16
C THR A 117 -2.00 3.61 -11.47
N SER A 118 -1.64 3.36 -10.21
CA SER A 118 -0.96 4.34 -9.34
C SER A 118 0.41 4.77 -9.84
N ILE A 119 1.22 3.83 -10.35
CA ILE A 119 2.56 4.12 -10.84
C ILE A 119 2.48 5.00 -12.10
N SER A 120 1.58 4.69 -13.04
CA SER A 120 1.36 5.50 -14.24
C SER A 120 0.89 6.92 -13.90
N ALA A 121 -0.05 7.04 -12.94
CA ALA A 121 -0.53 8.34 -12.48
C ALA A 121 0.61 9.13 -11.80
N GLY A 122 1.43 8.46 -10.97
CA GLY A 122 2.62 9.04 -10.34
C GLY A 122 3.63 9.56 -11.37
N LEU A 123 3.91 8.79 -12.43
CA LEU A 123 4.76 9.23 -13.54
C LEU A 123 4.22 10.49 -14.21
N GLY A 124 2.90 10.59 -14.39
CA GLY A 124 2.27 11.80 -14.92
C GLY A 124 2.55 13.02 -14.05
N TYR A 125 2.46 12.88 -12.71
CA TYR A 125 2.81 13.96 -11.77
C TYR A 125 4.30 14.30 -11.82
N VAL A 126 5.19 13.31 -11.89
CA VAL A 126 6.63 13.53 -12.03
C VAL A 126 6.92 14.31 -13.32
N ALA A 127 6.34 13.88 -14.45
CA ALA A 127 6.52 14.58 -15.72
C ALA A 127 6.00 16.02 -15.69
N ALA A 128 4.83 16.25 -15.08
CA ALA A 128 4.25 17.59 -14.92
C ALA A 128 5.16 18.48 -14.05
N ARG A 129 5.62 17.95 -12.90
CA ARG A 129 6.56 18.63 -12.01
C ARG A 129 7.83 19.09 -12.74
N GLU A 130 8.44 18.20 -13.53
CA GLU A 130 9.65 18.52 -14.30
C GLU A 130 9.41 19.62 -15.35
N LEU A 131 8.28 19.51 -16.09
CA LEU A 131 7.92 20.50 -17.11
C LEU A 131 7.61 21.88 -16.52
N GLN A 132 7.01 21.91 -15.32
CA GLN A 132 6.63 23.14 -14.63
C GLN A 132 7.74 23.68 -13.73
N GLN A 133 8.86 22.95 -13.58
CA GLN A 133 9.97 23.27 -12.67
C GLN A 133 9.50 23.45 -11.21
N GLU A 134 8.51 22.64 -10.80
CA GLU A 134 7.99 22.62 -9.44
C GLU A 134 8.77 21.64 -8.56
N HIS A 135 8.64 21.81 -7.24
CA HIS A 135 9.35 21.01 -6.24
C HIS A 135 8.36 20.40 -5.25
N TYR A 136 7.94 19.18 -5.51
CA TYR A 136 7.13 18.38 -4.59
C TYR A 136 7.47 16.90 -4.73
N ASN A 137 7.19 16.13 -3.69
CA ASN A 137 7.38 14.69 -3.73
C ASN A 137 6.21 14.00 -4.41
N VAL A 138 6.50 12.87 -5.07
CA VAL A 138 5.49 12.00 -5.65
C VAL A 138 5.70 10.60 -5.11
N VAL A 139 4.67 10.06 -4.47
CA VAL A 139 4.67 8.71 -3.90
C VAL A 139 3.47 7.93 -4.43
N SER A 140 3.72 6.75 -5.00
CA SER A 140 2.68 5.80 -5.40
C SER A 140 2.71 4.58 -4.49
N VAL A 141 1.58 4.26 -3.83
CA VAL A 141 1.44 3.06 -3.01
C VAL A 141 0.65 2.02 -3.79
N ILE A 142 1.26 0.87 -4.03
CA ILE A 142 0.68 -0.23 -4.80
C ILE A 142 0.71 -1.53 -3.98
N GLY A 143 -0.38 -2.29 -4.00
CA GLY A 143 -0.44 -3.62 -3.39
C GLY A 143 0.18 -4.70 -4.28
N ASP A 144 0.66 -5.78 -3.66
CA ASP A 144 1.24 -6.94 -4.34
C ASP A 144 0.26 -7.59 -5.34
N GLY A 145 -1.05 -7.60 -5.03
CA GLY A 145 -2.08 -8.04 -5.97
C GLY A 145 -2.19 -7.14 -7.21
N SER A 146 -2.12 -5.83 -7.04
CA SER A 146 -2.16 -4.86 -8.15
C SER A 146 -0.91 -4.88 -9.01
N MET A 147 0.22 -5.30 -8.46
CA MET A 147 1.47 -5.51 -9.22
C MET A 147 1.35 -6.62 -10.28
N THR A 148 0.32 -7.46 -10.23
CA THR A 148 0.11 -8.49 -11.27
C THR A 148 -0.45 -7.95 -12.59
N GLY A 149 -0.91 -6.71 -12.63
CA GLY A 149 -1.45 -6.06 -13.82
C GLY A 149 -0.37 -5.53 -14.76
N GLY A 150 -0.55 -5.70 -16.08
CA GLY A 150 0.43 -5.30 -17.10
C GLY A 150 0.77 -3.81 -17.06
N MET A 151 -0.20 -2.94 -16.79
CA MET A 151 0.00 -1.48 -16.71
C MET A 151 1.05 -1.09 -15.65
N ALA A 152 1.11 -1.82 -14.52
CA ALA A 152 2.13 -1.58 -13.49
C ALA A 152 3.55 -1.80 -14.05
N TYR A 153 3.75 -2.85 -14.86
CA TYR A 153 5.05 -3.13 -15.47
C TYR A 153 5.43 -2.14 -16.58
N GLU A 154 4.46 -1.69 -17.38
CA GLU A 154 4.68 -0.64 -18.35
C GLU A 154 5.13 0.66 -17.67
N ALA A 155 4.48 1.00 -16.56
CA ALA A 155 4.86 2.16 -15.76
C ALA A 155 6.25 2.01 -15.12
N LEU A 156 6.57 0.85 -14.54
CA LEU A 156 7.91 0.56 -14.00
C LEU A 156 8.98 0.68 -15.07
N ASN A 157 8.74 0.13 -16.25
CA ASN A 157 9.68 0.23 -17.38
C ASN A 157 9.97 1.70 -17.78
N ASN A 158 8.96 2.57 -17.71
CA ASN A 158 9.13 4.00 -17.96
C ASN A 158 9.81 4.73 -16.78
N ALA A 159 9.43 4.41 -15.54
CA ALA A 159 9.96 5.03 -14.34
C ALA A 159 11.47 4.79 -14.16
N SER A 160 12.00 3.68 -14.65
CA SER A 160 13.41 3.32 -14.57
C SER A 160 14.36 4.36 -15.18
N ARG A 161 13.87 5.23 -16.06
CA ARG A 161 14.65 6.27 -16.75
C ARG A 161 14.65 7.63 -16.02
N LEU A 162 13.88 7.76 -14.94
CA LEU A 162 13.78 9.01 -14.20
C LEU A 162 15.11 9.36 -13.54
N LYS A 163 15.47 10.64 -13.59
CA LYS A 163 16.59 11.22 -12.83
C LYS A 163 16.13 11.90 -11.55
N SER A 164 14.90 12.29 -11.51
CA SER A 164 14.25 12.95 -10.36
C SER A 164 13.62 11.95 -9.41
N ASN A 165 13.36 12.37 -8.19
CA ASN A 165 12.77 11.55 -7.14
C ASN A 165 11.36 11.08 -7.53
N PHE A 166 11.12 9.79 -7.43
CA PHE A 166 9.81 9.15 -7.47
C PHE A 166 9.83 7.93 -6.57
N ILE A 167 8.96 7.86 -5.59
CA ILE A 167 8.91 6.76 -4.63
C ILE A 167 7.73 5.86 -4.95
N ILE A 168 8.02 4.57 -5.19
CA ILE A 168 7.00 3.53 -5.33
C ILE A 168 7.07 2.68 -4.06
N VAL A 169 5.97 2.62 -3.32
CA VAL A 169 5.83 1.79 -2.12
C VAL A 169 5.04 0.54 -2.47
N LEU A 170 5.69 -0.61 -2.45
CA LEU A 170 5.03 -1.91 -2.56
C LEU A 170 4.54 -2.34 -1.19
N ASN A 171 3.23 -2.35 -0.99
CA ASN A 171 2.58 -2.92 0.18
C ASN A 171 2.30 -4.41 -0.04
N ASP A 172 3.20 -5.26 0.45
CA ASP A 172 3.11 -6.72 0.32
C ASP A 172 2.44 -7.32 1.56
N ASN A 173 1.21 -7.80 1.40
CA ASN A 173 0.48 -8.49 2.45
C ASN A 173 0.09 -9.93 2.06
N THR A 174 0.69 -10.47 1.00
CA THR A 174 0.49 -11.82 0.45
C THR A 174 -0.88 -12.11 -0.14
N MET A 175 -1.78 -11.13 -0.12
CA MET A 175 -3.18 -11.31 -0.49
C MET A 175 -3.74 -10.11 -1.26
N SER A 176 -4.53 -10.41 -2.28
CA SER A 176 -5.53 -9.48 -2.80
C SER A 176 -6.89 -9.77 -2.13
N ILE A 177 -7.95 -10.05 -2.87
CA ILE A 177 -9.20 -10.63 -2.33
C ILE A 177 -8.97 -12.11 -1.96
N SER A 178 -8.14 -12.81 -2.72
CA SER A 178 -7.66 -14.19 -2.49
C SER A 178 -6.14 -14.20 -2.43
N LYS A 179 -5.54 -15.36 -2.12
CA LYS A 179 -4.08 -15.53 -2.18
C LYS A 179 -3.57 -15.23 -3.58
N ASN A 180 -2.51 -14.43 -3.67
CA ASN A 180 -1.88 -14.12 -4.94
C ASN A 180 -1.23 -15.37 -5.54
N VAL A 181 -1.30 -15.49 -6.86
CA VAL A 181 -0.74 -16.63 -7.63
C VAL A 181 0.26 -16.13 -8.67
N GLY A 182 1.03 -17.05 -9.25
CA GLY A 182 1.95 -16.75 -10.34
C GLY A 182 3.40 -16.52 -9.90
N ALA A 183 4.24 -16.17 -10.89
CA ALA A 183 5.69 -16.05 -10.70
C ALA A 183 6.07 -14.88 -9.78
N LEU A 184 5.38 -13.73 -9.90
CA LEU A 184 5.61 -12.57 -9.04
C LEU A 184 5.34 -12.89 -7.58
N SER A 185 4.23 -13.54 -7.26
CA SER A 185 3.90 -13.94 -5.89
C SER A 185 4.98 -14.85 -5.30
N ARG A 186 5.50 -15.79 -6.08
CA ARG A 186 6.63 -16.66 -5.66
C ARG A 186 7.91 -15.84 -5.46
N TYR A 187 8.20 -14.91 -6.36
CA TYR A 187 9.36 -14.02 -6.25
C TYR A 187 9.31 -13.15 -4.98
N LEU A 188 8.19 -12.48 -4.71
CA LEU A 188 8.00 -11.70 -3.50
C LEU A 188 8.10 -12.57 -2.23
N SER A 189 7.55 -13.80 -2.26
CA SER A 189 7.71 -14.76 -1.18
C SER A 189 9.18 -15.11 -0.92
N HIS A 190 9.96 -15.28 -1.98
CA HIS A 190 11.40 -15.51 -1.87
C HIS A 190 12.10 -14.30 -1.23
N LEU A 191 11.80 -13.07 -1.66
CA LEU A 191 12.36 -11.85 -1.07
C LEU A 191 12.06 -11.75 0.44
N ARG A 192 10.83 -12.05 0.87
CA ARG A 192 10.45 -12.04 2.30
C ARG A 192 11.20 -13.07 3.13
N THR A 193 11.44 -14.26 2.59
CA THR A 193 12.15 -15.34 3.30
C THR A 193 13.65 -15.15 3.32
N THR A 194 14.19 -14.37 2.41
CA THR A 194 15.63 -14.04 2.32
C THR A 194 15.98 -12.80 3.19
N SER A 195 15.09 -12.34 4.05
CA SER A 195 15.26 -11.12 4.89
C SER A 195 16.46 -11.19 5.86
N ARG A 196 17.07 -12.36 6.09
CA ARG A 196 18.46 -12.48 6.62
C ARG A 196 19.49 -11.64 5.83
N TYR A 197 19.13 -11.15 4.68
CA TYR A 197 19.90 -10.25 3.83
C TYR A 197 20.16 -8.88 4.49
N TYR A 198 19.22 -8.34 5.26
CA TYR A 198 19.35 -7.01 5.89
C TYR A 198 20.11 -7.07 7.20
N ASP A 199 19.90 -8.09 8.02
CA ASP A 199 20.71 -8.32 9.23
C ASP A 199 22.18 -8.51 8.87
N ALA A 200 22.49 -9.20 7.76
CA ALA A 200 23.84 -9.33 7.24
C ALA A 200 24.41 -8.00 6.70
N LYS A 201 23.56 -7.14 6.10
CA LYS A 201 23.97 -5.84 5.54
C LYS A 201 24.30 -4.82 6.65
N GLU A 202 23.52 -4.77 7.72
CA GLU A 202 23.82 -3.94 8.90
C GLU A 202 25.08 -4.42 9.62
N ASN A 203 25.24 -5.73 9.81
CA ASN A 203 26.45 -6.31 10.42
C ASN A 203 27.70 -6.08 9.56
N VAL A 204 27.60 -6.13 8.24
CA VAL A 204 28.72 -5.80 7.33
C VAL A 204 28.98 -4.29 7.30
N ARG A 205 27.95 -3.44 7.38
CA ARG A 205 28.10 -1.99 7.45
C ARG A 205 28.78 -1.57 8.76
N SER A 206 28.34 -2.07 9.91
CA SER A 206 28.95 -1.81 11.21
C SER A 206 30.38 -2.36 11.33
N PHE A 207 30.67 -3.52 10.71
CA PHE A 207 32.03 -4.06 10.63
C PHE A 207 32.95 -3.19 9.75
N LEU A 208 32.44 -2.62 8.67
CA LEU A 208 33.22 -1.77 7.74
C LEU A 208 33.36 -0.32 8.24
N ASP A 209 32.42 0.18 9.03
CA ASP A 209 32.52 1.48 9.69
C ASP A 209 33.51 1.46 10.87
N GLY A 210 33.83 0.28 11.39
CA GLY A 210 34.86 0.06 12.42
C GLY A 210 36.29 -0.05 11.89
N VAL A 211 36.55 -0.01 10.57
CA VAL A 211 37.91 -0.07 10.01
C VAL A 211 38.51 1.35 9.94
N PRO A 212 39.70 1.61 10.57
CA PRO A 212 40.32 2.93 10.57
C PRO A 212 40.62 3.44 9.16
N VAL A 213 40.34 4.70 8.94
CA VAL A 213 40.43 5.42 7.66
C VAL A 213 41.83 5.40 7.07
N ILE A 214 42.01 4.78 5.92
CA ILE A 214 43.21 4.88 5.07
C ILE A 214 42.82 5.67 3.81
N GLY A 215 43.59 6.67 3.48
CA GLY A 215 43.49 7.73 2.45
C GLY A 215 42.60 7.67 1.19
N PRO A 216 42.38 8.81 0.50
CA PRO A 216 41.37 9.01 -0.52
C PRO A 216 41.39 8.09 -1.75
N PRO A 217 42.55 7.68 -2.32
CA PRO A 217 42.56 6.81 -3.51
C PRO A 217 42.17 5.35 -3.20
N LEU A 218 42.31 4.91 -1.97
CA LEU A 218 41.90 3.57 -1.55
C LEU A 218 40.40 3.50 -1.25
N LYS A 219 39.79 4.65 -0.93
CA LYS A 219 38.35 4.75 -0.65
C LYS A 219 37.48 4.46 -1.89
N SER A 220 37.90 4.93 -3.06
CA SER A 220 37.19 4.65 -4.33
C SER A 220 37.41 3.19 -4.80
N ALA A 221 38.60 2.64 -4.62
CA ALA A 221 38.90 1.24 -4.94
C ALA A 221 38.15 0.28 -4.00
N ILE A 222 38.04 0.62 -2.70
CA ILE A 222 37.27 -0.14 -1.72
C ILE A 222 35.77 -0.02 -1.97
N GLN A 223 35.25 1.15 -2.37
CA GLN A 223 33.86 1.31 -2.74
C GLN A 223 33.49 0.51 -3.98
N ASN A 224 34.35 0.49 -5.00
CA ASN A 224 34.15 -0.30 -6.21
C ASN A 224 34.30 -1.81 -5.96
N SER A 225 35.26 -2.22 -5.12
CA SER A 225 35.39 -3.63 -4.74
C SER A 225 34.24 -4.09 -3.82
N LYS A 226 33.73 -3.23 -2.91
CA LYS A 226 32.54 -3.49 -2.12
C LYS A 226 31.30 -3.69 -3.00
N ALA A 227 31.13 -2.85 -4.02
CA ALA A 227 30.04 -2.99 -5.01
C ALA A 227 30.16 -4.27 -5.84
N MET A 228 31.40 -4.64 -6.20
CA MET A 228 31.67 -5.86 -6.97
C MET A 228 31.51 -7.14 -6.11
N VAL A 229 32.00 -7.16 -4.88
CA VAL A 229 31.79 -8.27 -3.93
C VAL A 229 30.30 -8.40 -3.57
N ARG A 230 29.62 -7.27 -3.36
CA ARG A 230 28.17 -7.25 -3.14
C ARG A 230 27.40 -7.83 -4.33
N ARG A 231 27.78 -7.47 -5.56
CA ARG A 231 27.17 -8.01 -6.80
C ARG A 231 27.45 -9.48 -7.02
N ALA A 232 28.63 -9.96 -6.59
CA ALA A 232 29.03 -11.37 -6.73
C ALA A 232 28.43 -12.30 -5.66
N MET A 233 28.17 -11.76 -4.45
CA MET A 233 27.61 -12.52 -3.35
C MET A 233 26.07 -12.47 -3.26
N TYR A 234 25.42 -11.48 -3.87
CA TYR A 234 23.99 -11.28 -3.79
C TYR A 234 23.43 -11.02 -5.19
N HIS A 235 22.48 -11.85 -5.60
CA HIS A 235 21.70 -11.59 -6.81
C HIS A 235 20.93 -10.28 -6.62
N SER A 236 21.04 -9.36 -7.61
CA SER A 236 20.21 -8.16 -7.64
C SER A 236 18.73 -8.54 -7.67
N THR A 237 17.89 -7.70 -7.07
CA THR A 237 16.44 -7.87 -7.21
C THR A 237 16.01 -7.49 -8.63
N MET A 238 14.89 -8.04 -9.09
CA MET A 238 14.27 -7.64 -10.36
C MET A 238 14.10 -6.12 -10.47
N PHE A 239 13.80 -5.45 -9.36
CA PHE A 239 13.62 -3.99 -9.32
C PHE A 239 14.93 -3.24 -9.51
N GLU A 240 16.04 -3.73 -8.91
CA GLU A 240 17.38 -3.16 -9.14
C GLU A 240 17.85 -3.39 -10.58
N ASP A 241 17.56 -4.55 -11.17
CA ASP A 241 17.87 -4.85 -12.57
C ASP A 241 17.08 -3.95 -13.54
N MET A 242 15.88 -3.52 -13.13
CA MET A 242 15.09 -2.51 -13.83
C MET A 242 15.58 -1.07 -13.62
N GLY A 243 16.57 -0.83 -12.75
CA GLY A 243 17.15 0.50 -12.52
C GLY A 243 16.62 1.28 -11.33
N PHE A 244 15.84 0.63 -10.45
CA PHE A 244 15.36 1.25 -9.20
C PHE A 244 16.38 1.13 -8.08
N HIS A 245 16.38 2.10 -7.17
CA HIS A 245 16.97 1.94 -5.85
C HIS A 245 16.00 1.16 -4.98
N TYR A 246 16.29 -0.12 -4.76
CA TYR A 246 15.43 -1.00 -3.98
C TYR A 246 15.76 -0.95 -2.48
N TYR A 247 14.72 -0.83 -1.65
CA TYR A 247 14.75 -0.83 -0.19
C TYR A 247 13.73 -1.83 0.35
N GLY A 248 14.14 -2.72 1.22
CA GLY A 248 13.24 -3.67 1.85
C GLY A 248 13.63 -5.15 1.64
N PRO A 249 12.76 -6.08 2.05
CA PRO A 249 11.47 -5.80 2.70
C PRO A 249 11.63 -5.34 4.15
N PHE A 250 10.85 -4.32 4.55
CA PHE A 250 10.77 -3.81 5.92
C PHE A 250 9.41 -4.13 6.55
N ASP A 251 9.33 -4.05 7.89
CA ASP A 251 8.05 -4.16 8.58
C ASP A 251 7.20 -2.91 8.32
N GLY A 252 6.17 -3.06 7.49
CA GLY A 252 5.23 -2.00 7.15
C GLY A 252 4.31 -1.57 8.30
N ASN A 253 4.42 -2.22 9.45
CA ASN A 253 3.71 -1.90 10.67
C ASN A 253 4.63 -1.35 11.79
N ASN A 254 5.86 -0.98 11.44
CA ASN A 254 6.81 -0.27 12.29
C ASN A 254 6.94 1.20 11.81
N GLU A 255 6.08 2.09 12.34
CA GLU A 255 5.99 3.49 11.89
C GLU A 255 7.31 4.25 12.05
N PRO A 256 8.05 4.20 13.21
CA PRO A 256 9.30 4.93 13.36
C PRO A 256 10.40 4.50 12.38
N GLU A 257 10.50 3.21 12.08
CA GLU A 257 11.45 2.69 11.09
C GLU A 257 11.10 3.19 9.69
N LEU A 258 9.81 3.13 9.31
CA LEU A 258 9.34 3.61 8.01
C LEU A 258 9.54 5.12 7.85
N GLU A 259 9.27 5.91 8.90
CA GLU A 259 9.52 7.35 8.88
C GLU A 259 11.00 7.64 8.61
N GLY A 260 11.92 6.96 9.30
CA GLY A 260 13.37 7.10 9.10
C GLY A 260 13.77 6.80 7.66
N ILE A 261 13.33 5.66 7.12
CA ILE A 261 13.63 5.24 5.75
C ILE A 261 13.08 6.23 4.72
N LEU A 262 11.82 6.66 4.88
CA LEU A 262 11.18 7.61 3.97
C LEU A 262 11.88 8.98 3.99
N ARG A 263 12.33 9.45 5.17
CA ARG A 263 13.14 10.69 5.30
C ARG A 263 14.48 10.61 4.57
N ASP A 264 15.08 9.43 4.51
CA ASP A 264 16.34 9.23 3.77
C ASP A 264 16.09 9.17 2.25
N ILE A 265 15.05 8.45 1.83
CA ILE A 265 14.77 8.22 0.42
C ILE A 265 14.24 9.49 -0.29
N HIS A 266 13.35 10.26 0.36
CA HIS A 266 12.70 11.39 -0.31
C HIS A 266 13.66 12.51 -0.73
N ARG A 267 14.86 12.55 -0.16
CA ARG A 267 15.92 13.53 -0.50
C ARG A 267 16.87 13.04 -1.60
N GLN A 268 16.75 11.78 -1.99
CA GLN A 268 17.66 11.20 -2.98
C GLN A 268 17.08 11.33 -4.40
N PRO A 269 17.90 11.60 -5.41
CA PRO A 269 17.45 11.61 -6.80
C PRO A 269 17.23 10.20 -7.33
N GLY A 270 16.39 10.06 -8.33
CA GLY A 270 16.11 8.81 -9.03
C GLY A 270 14.85 8.09 -8.56
N PRO A 271 14.50 6.97 -9.22
CA PRO A 271 13.34 6.19 -8.87
C PRO A 271 13.67 5.23 -7.72
N HIS A 272 12.84 5.25 -6.68
CA HIS A 272 12.98 4.43 -5.48
C HIS A 272 11.85 3.42 -5.38
N PHE A 273 12.17 2.19 -4.99
CA PHE A 273 11.21 1.12 -4.79
C PHE A 273 11.31 0.62 -3.34
N LEU A 274 10.38 1.05 -2.51
CA LEU A 274 10.28 0.67 -1.10
C LEU A 274 9.33 -0.51 -0.95
N HIS A 275 9.85 -1.66 -0.56
CA HIS A 275 9.08 -2.87 -0.29
C HIS A 275 8.79 -2.97 1.20
N VAL A 276 7.52 -2.94 1.58
CA VAL A 276 7.07 -3.11 2.96
C VAL A 276 6.15 -4.32 3.07
N VAL A 277 6.26 -5.06 4.16
CA VAL A 277 5.41 -6.20 4.49
C VAL A 277 4.44 -5.78 5.57
N THR A 278 3.14 -5.88 5.31
CA THR A 278 2.09 -5.50 6.26
C THR A 278 1.21 -6.68 6.63
N LYS A 279 0.58 -6.60 7.81
CA LYS A 279 -0.40 -7.58 8.26
C LYS A 279 -1.81 -7.09 7.97
N LYS A 280 -2.46 -7.66 6.94
CA LYS A 280 -3.84 -7.33 6.59
C LYS A 280 -4.80 -7.64 7.74
N GLY A 281 -5.65 -6.67 8.13
CA GLY A 281 -6.56 -6.82 9.28
C GLY A 281 -5.94 -6.59 10.66
N LYS A 282 -4.67 -6.10 10.73
CA LYS A 282 -3.92 -5.90 12.00
C LYS A 282 -4.75 -5.22 13.08
N GLY A 283 -4.72 -5.81 14.29
CA GLY A 283 -5.40 -5.29 15.47
C GLY A 283 -6.89 -5.66 15.59
N TYR A 284 -7.42 -6.48 14.63
CA TYR A 284 -8.77 -7.04 14.72
C TYR A 284 -8.74 -8.53 14.40
N ALA A 285 -8.77 -9.37 15.43
CA ALA A 285 -8.56 -10.81 15.31
C ALA A 285 -9.44 -11.51 14.24
N PRO A 286 -10.75 -11.16 14.07
CA PRO A 286 -11.57 -11.75 13.01
C PRO A 286 -11.05 -11.40 11.61
N ALA A 287 -10.58 -10.17 11.39
CA ALA A 287 -10.04 -9.74 10.10
C ALA A 287 -8.63 -10.29 9.84
N GLU A 288 -7.83 -10.52 10.89
CA GLU A 288 -6.53 -11.17 10.77
C GLU A 288 -6.64 -12.63 10.39
N SER A 289 -7.61 -13.35 10.98
CA SER A 289 -7.83 -14.77 10.69
C SER A 289 -8.52 -15.01 9.34
N ASN A 290 -9.34 -14.07 8.88
CA ASN A 290 -10.04 -14.18 7.60
C ASN A 290 -10.07 -12.84 6.82
N PRO A 291 -8.92 -12.35 6.36
CA PRO A 291 -8.81 -11.03 5.74
C PRO A 291 -9.56 -10.91 4.40
N GLY A 292 -9.90 -12.03 3.76
CA GLY A 292 -10.73 -12.06 2.55
C GLY A 292 -12.16 -11.62 2.82
N ASN A 293 -12.79 -12.13 3.87
CA ASN A 293 -14.15 -11.78 4.25
C ASN A 293 -14.26 -10.33 4.73
N PHE A 294 -13.19 -9.79 5.32
CA PHE A 294 -13.12 -8.40 5.77
C PHE A 294 -12.46 -7.44 4.75
N HIS A 295 -12.24 -7.90 3.51
CA HIS A 295 -11.73 -7.02 2.47
C HIS A 295 -12.75 -5.91 2.12
N GLY A 296 -13.98 -6.29 1.86
CA GLY A 296 -15.10 -5.37 1.67
C GLY A 296 -16.32 -5.93 2.40
N VAL A 297 -16.77 -5.23 3.44
CA VAL A 297 -17.86 -5.69 4.29
C VAL A 297 -19.10 -4.80 4.16
N SER A 298 -20.29 -5.41 4.30
CA SER A 298 -21.51 -4.73 4.70
C SER A 298 -21.47 -4.40 6.19
N THR A 299 -22.55 -3.88 6.74
CA THR A 299 -22.71 -3.73 8.19
C THR A 299 -22.55 -5.08 8.89
N PHE A 300 -21.96 -5.07 10.09
CA PHE A 300 -21.73 -6.29 10.87
C PHE A 300 -21.75 -6.02 12.36
N ASP A 301 -22.12 -7.04 13.16
CA ASP A 301 -22.06 -6.99 14.61
C ASP A 301 -20.63 -7.14 15.11
N LEU A 302 -20.17 -6.18 15.93
CA LEU A 302 -18.82 -6.19 16.51
C LEU A 302 -18.61 -7.37 17.49
N VAL A 303 -19.65 -7.80 18.20
CA VAL A 303 -19.55 -8.88 19.19
C VAL A 303 -19.35 -10.23 18.52
N ASN A 304 -20.16 -10.50 17.49
CA ASN A 304 -20.16 -11.79 16.80
C ASN A 304 -19.27 -11.79 15.55
N SER A 305 -18.82 -10.62 15.08
CA SER A 305 -18.02 -10.46 13.85
C SER A 305 -18.66 -11.13 12.63
N ILE A 306 -19.98 -11.25 12.62
CA ILE A 306 -20.78 -11.88 11.59
C ILE A 306 -21.48 -10.77 10.81
N PRO A 307 -21.49 -10.80 9.46
CA PRO A 307 -22.35 -9.91 8.67
C PRO A 307 -23.79 -10.01 9.16
N ASP A 308 -24.45 -8.86 9.32
CA ASP A 308 -25.82 -8.79 9.78
C ASP A 308 -26.72 -9.62 8.83
N PRO A 309 -27.40 -10.68 9.31
CA PRO A 309 -28.22 -11.54 8.47
C PRO A 309 -29.46 -10.80 7.91
N GLU A 310 -29.91 -9.71 8.54
CA GLU A 310 -31.01 -8.88 8.00
C GLU A 310 -30.56 -8.03 6.79
N VAL A 311 -29.25 -7.82 6.64
CA VAL A 311 -28.63 -7.11 5.52
C VAL A 311 -27.98 -8.08 4.51
N ALA A 312 -28.14 -9.40 4.72
CA ALA A 312 -27.75 -10.37 3.68
C ALA A 312 -28.44 -9.98 2.37
N PRO A 313 -27.69 -9.77 1.28
CA PRO A 313 -28.29 -9.25 0.05
C PRO A 313 -29.39 -10.18 -0.40
N LYS A 314 -30.60 -9.62 -0.46
CA LYS A 314 -31.64 -10.20 -1.33
C LYS A 314 -30.96 -10.48 -2.67
N GLU A 315 -31.35 -11.56 -3.31
CA GLU A 315 -30.82 -12.06 -4.56
C GLU A 315 -30.30 -10.93 -5.48
N SER A 316 -28.98 -10.84 -5.63
CA SER A 316 -28.36 -9.79 -6.45
C SER A 316 -28.35 -10.21 -7.92
N PHE A 317 -28.26 -9.27 -8.85
CA PHE A 317 -28.04 -9.57 -10.26
C PHE A 317 -26.83 -10.48 -10.48
N SER A 318 -25.73 -10.26 -9.76
CA SER A 318 -24.54 -11.13 -9.82
C SER A 318 -24.85 -12.56 -9.37
N THR A 319 -25.63 -12.74 -8.31
CA THR A 319 -26.02 -14.05 -7.81
C THR A 319 -26.91 -14.79 -8.84
N VAL A 320 -27.90 -14.10 -9.38
CA VAL A 320 -28.78 -14.66 -10.42
C VAL A 320 -27.97 -15.05 -11.65
N PHE A 321 -27.12 -14.15 -12.15
CA PHE A 321 -26.25 -14.41 -13.28
C PHE A 321 -25.36 -15.63 -13.04
N GLY A 322 -24.70 -15.69 -11.88
CA GLY A 322 -23.81 -16.79 -11.52
C GLY A 322 -24.54 -18.14 -11.47
N ASN A 323 -25.73 -18.17 -10.85
CA ASN A 323 -26.55 -19.39 -10.78
C ASN A 323 -26.97 -19.89 -12.18
N VAL A 324 -27.41 -18.98 -13.05
CA VAL A 324 -27.76 -19.32 -14.44
C VAL A 324 -26.53 -19.84 -15.18
N LEU A 325 -25.41 -19.15 -15.10
CA LEU A 325 -24.17 -19.53 -15.79
C LEU A 325 -23.64 -20.88 -15.30
N ASN A 326 -23.72 -21.16 -13.99
CA ASN A 326 -23.35 -22.45 -13.42
C ASN A 326 -24.22 -23.59 -13.98
N LYS A 327 -25.53 -23.37 -14.04
CA LYS A 327 -26.48 -24.35 -14.63
C LYS A 327 -26.15 -24.62 -16.08
N GLU A 328 -26.07 -23.58 -16.92
CA GLU A 328 -25.76 -23.70 -18.33
C GLU A 328 -24.39 -24.33 -18.59
N GLY A 329 -23.38 -24.01 -17.77
CA GLY A 329 -22.04 -24.57 -17.84
C GLY A 329 -21.98 -26.05 -17.47
N ALA A 330 -22.84 -26.51 -16.54
CA ALA A 330 -22.98 -27.93 -16.21
C ALA A 330 -23.56 -28.76 -17.38
N GLU A 331 -24.43 -28.16 -18.19
CA GLU A 331 -25.07 -28.78 -19.37
C GLU A 331 -24.20 -28.65 -20.63
N ASN A 332 -23.36 -27.65 -20.74
CA ASN A 332 -22.55 -27.36 -21.92
C ASN A 332 -21.06 -27.05 -21.55
N GLN A 333 -20.21 -28.02 -21.73
CA GLN A 333 -18.75 -27.90 -21.44
C GLN A 333 -17.99 -26.89 -22.33
N LYS A 334 -18.63 -26.29 -23.34
CA LYS A 334 -18.08 -25.24 -24.19
C LYS A 334 -18.21 -23.86 -23.54
N ILE A 335 -19.00 -23.72 -22.46
CA ILE A 335 -19.15 -22.47 -21.71
C ILE A 335 -18.00 -22.36 -20.71
N CYS A 336 -17.27 -21.24 -20.76
CA CYS A 336 -16.28 -20.87 -19.75
C CYS A 336 -16.48 -19.42 -19.36
N ALA A 337 -16.06 -19.07 -18.13
CA ALA A 337 -16.13 -17.72 -17.61
C ALA A 337 -14.76 -17.27 -17.11
N ILE A 338 -14.39 -16.02 -17.40
CA ILE A 338 -13.12 -15.42 -16.96
C ILE A 338 -13.46 -14.15 -16.19
N THR A 339 -12.84 -13.98 -15.02
CA THR A 339 -12.96 -12.77 -14.21
C THR A 339 -11.60 -12.36 -13.64
N ALA A 340 -11.31 -11.06 -13.61
CA ALA A 340 -10.09 -10.51 -13.05
C ALA A 340 -10.22 -10.35 -11.53
N ALA A 341 -10.02 -11.44 -10.78
CA ALA A 341 -10.06 -11.51 -9.31
C ALA A 341 -11.41 -11.14 -8.66
N MET A 342 -12.49 -10.99 -9.45
CA MET A 342 -13.80 -10.51 -8.99
C MET A 342 -14.86 -11.62 -8.89
N LYS A 343 -14.44 -12.87 -8.58
CA LYS A 343 -15.37 -14.02 -8.59
C LYS A 343 -16.61 -13.84 -7.72
N TYR A 344 -16.48 -13.21 -6.54
CA TYR A 344 -17.61 -12.93 -5.67
C TYR A 344 -18.48 -11.77 -6.20
N GLY A 345 -17.85 -10.70 -6.69
CA GLY A 345 -18.56 -9.55 -7.22
C GLY A 345 -19.31 -9.81 -8.52
N THR A 346 -18.91 -10.83 -9.28
CA THR A 346 -19.54 -11.25 -10.54
C THR A 346 -20.43 -12.47 -10.40
N GLY A 347 -20.51 -13.08 -9.20
CA GLY A 347 -21.30 -14.29 -8.96
C GLY A 347 -20.64 -15.60 -9.44
N LEU A 348 -19.34 -15.57 -9.77
CA LEU A 348 -18.58 -16.71 -10.31
C LEU A 348 -17.81 -17.49 -9.22
N GLN A 349 -18.36 -17.60 -8.02
CA GLN A 349 -17.71 -18.29 -6.88
C GLN A 349 -17.96 -19.79 -6.82
N PHE A 350 -18.78 -20.35 -7.64
CA PHE A 350 -19.09 -21.79 -7.75
C PHE A 350 -17.93 -22.59 -8.31
#